data_1bc3b22e32324ede8e66e8a41cf964fe
#
_entry.id   1bc3b22e32324ede8e66e8a41cf964fe
#
_cell.length_a   1.000
_cell.length_b   1.000
_cell.length_c   1.000
_cell.angle_alpha   90.00
_cell.angle_beta   90.00
_cell.angle_gamma   90.00
#
_symmetry.space_group_name_H-M   'P 1'
#
loop_
_entity.id
_entity.type
_entity.pdbx_description
1 polymer ?
#
loop_
_entity_poly.entity_id
_entity_poly.type
_entity_poly.pdbx_seq_one_letter_code
_entity_poly.pdbx_strand_id
1 'polypeptide(L)'
;KLSVKAKKIVKSKKTNFFPENWSKTYFQWMNNIEPWCISRQLWWGHQIPAWYGPDKKIFVATNQSDAKKKAKKFYKKDVELIRDPDVLDTWFSSGLWPFATLGWPDKKDFVKKFYPTTVLVTGFDIIFFWVARMMMFGMEFLNKEPFKDIYVHALVRDEKGQKMSKSKGNVIDPLDLIEKYSADALRFT
;
A
#
# COMPACT_ATOMS: atom_id res chain seq x y z
N LYS A 1 -0.13 -13.05 -11.32
CA LYS A 1 0.15 -12.04 -12.40
C LYS A 1 0.88 -10.80 -11.88
N LEU A 2 0.36 -10.08 -10.88
CA LEU A 2 0.94 -8.83 -10.34
C LEU A 2 2.37 -9.03 -9.81
N SER A 3 2.61 -10.11 -9.05
CA SER A 3 3.92 -10.38 -8.44
C SER A 3 5.04 -10.60 -9.48
N VAL A 4 4.72 -11.09 -10.67
CA VAL A 4 5.73 -11.38 -11.70
C VAL A 4 6.44 -10.10 -12.15
N LYS A 5 5.67 -9.05 -12.48
CA LYS A 5 6.22 -7.74 -12.87
C LYS A 5 7.05 -7.14 -11.75
N ALA A 6 6.52 -7.15 -10.52
CA ALA A 6 7.19 -6.59 -9.35
C ALA A 6 8.49 -7.33 -8.98
N LYS A 7 8.54 -8.67 -9.12
CA LYS A 7 9.78 -9.45 -8.96
C LYS A 7 10.82 -9.10 -10.03
N LYS A 8 10.38 -8.90 -11.27
CA LYS A 8 11.29 -8.61 -12.39
C LYS A 8 12.09 -7.32 -12.18
N ILE A 9 11.48 -6.27 -11.65
CA ILE A 9 12.16 -4.98 -11.45
C ILE A 9 13.24 -5.04 -10.35
N VAL A 10 13.06 -5.85 -9.31
CA VAL A 10 14.09 -6.09 -8.30
C VAL A 10 15.20 -7.00 -8.87
N LYS A 11 14.83 -8.06 -9.58
CA LYS A 11 15.81 -8.96 -10.21
C LYS A 11 16.70 -8.24 -11.24
N SER A 12 16.14 -7.26 -11.97
CA SER A 12 16.88 -6.46 -12.95
C SER A 12 17.60 -5.24 -12.36
N LYS A 13 17.64 -5.11 -11.03
CA LYS A 13 18.28 -3.99 -10.31
C LYS A 13 17.72 -2.60 -10.67
N LYS A 14 16.52 -2.51 -11.21
CA LYS A 14 15.79 -1.24 -11.38
C LYS A 14 15.31 -0.68 -10.06
N THR A 15 15.00 -1.57 -9.11
CA THR A 15 14.77 -1.24 -7.70
C THR A 15 15.73 -2.03 -6.84
N ASN A 16 16.43 -1.39 -5.92
CA ASN A 16 17.41 -2.00 -5.03
C ASN A 16 16.96 -1.90 -3.57
N PHE A 17 17.33 -2.89 -2.76
CA PHE A 17 17.14 -2.87 -1.31
C PHE A 17 18.47 -2.56 -0.60
N PHE A 18 18.41 -1.74 0.42
CA PHE A 18 19.52 -1.41 1.30
C PHE A 18 19.11 -1.61 2.77
N PRO A 19 19.77 -2.51 3.52
CA PRO A 19 20.79 -3.50 3.09
C PRO A 19 20.22 -4.54 2.10
N GLU A 20 21.10 -5.07 1.23
CA GLU A 20 20.71 -5.96 0.12
C GLU A 20 20.05 -7.27 0.57
N ASN A 21 20.35 -7.74 1.78
CA ASN A 21 19.77 -8.95 2.36
C ASN A 21 18.23 -8.93 2.41
N TRP A 22 17.60 -7.76 2.49
CA TRP A 22 16.15 -7.61 2.49
C TRP A 22 15.50 -7.96 1.14
N SER A 23 16.26 -7.96 0.07
CA SER A 23 15.80 -8.47 -1.22
C SER A 23 15.44 -9.95 -1.15
N LYS A 24 16.16 -10.77 -0.34
CA LYS A 24 15.86 -12.18 -0.12
C LYS A 24 14.49 -12.35 0.56
N THR A 25 14.23 -11.57 1.61
CA THR A 25 12.93 -11.54 2.30
C THR A 25 11.80 -11.15 1.35
N TYR A 26 12.00 -10.09 0.54
CA TYR A 26 11.05 -9.69 -0.48
C TYR A 26 10.75 -10.83 -1.46
N PHE A 27 11.76 -11.51 -2.01
CA PHE A 27 11.57 -12.62 -2.94
C PHE A 27 10.90 -13.82 -2.30
N GLN A 28 11.22 -14.13 -1.03
CA GLN A 28 10.56 -15.22 -0.28
C GLN A 28 9.04 -15.01 -0.22
N TRP A 29 8.61 -13.82 0.16
CA TRP A 29 7.19 -13.46 0.18
C TRP A 29 6.55 -13.45 -1.19
N MET A 30 7.21 -12.84 -2.19
CA MET A 30 6.66 -12.68 -3.53
C MET A 30 6.62 -13.98 -4.35
N ASN A 31 7.40 -14.99 -3.98
CA ASN A 31 7.35 -16.31 -4.59
C ASN A 31 6.20 -17.15 -4.04
N ASN A 32 5.86 -16.96 -2.77
CA ASN A 32 4.82 -17.71 -2.06
C ASN A 32 3.56 -16.85 -1.82
N ILE A 33 3.32 -15.86 -2.69
CA ILE A 33 2.19 -14.94 -2.51
C ILE A 33 0.86 -15.65 -2.76
N GLU A 34 -0.02 -15.55 -1.79
CA GLU A 34 -1.37 -16.10 -1.83
C GLU A 34 -2.41 -15.05 -2.28
N PRO A 35 -3.60 -15.48 -2.72
CA PRO A 35 -4.72 -14.58 -2.99
C PRO A 35 -5.04 -13.71 -1.77
N TRP A 36 -5.27 -12.44 -2.01
CA TRP A 36 -5.56 -11.47 -0.97
C TRP A 36 -6.99 -10.98 -1.04
N CYS A 37 -7.78 -11.28 -0.01
CA CYS A 37 -9.08 -10.68 0.17
C CYS A 37 -8.91 -9.23 0.62
N ILE A 38 -9.44 -8.29 -0.17
CA ILE A 38 -9.28 -6.85 0.05
C ILE A 38 -10.45 -6.21 0.77
N SER A 39 -11.52 -6.95 1.07
CA SER A 39 -12.68 -6.46 1.82
C SER A 39 -12.48 -6.59 3.33
N ARG A 40 -12.99 -5.61 4.08
CA ARG A 40 -13.02 -5.59 5.55
C ARG A 40 -14.39 -5.13 6.06
N GLN A 41 -14.83 -5.75 7.13
CA GLN A 41 -16.08 -5.42 7.82
C GLN A 41 -15.78 -4.43 8.94
N LEU A 42 -15.51 -3.17 8.56
CA LEU A 42 -15.17 -2.08 9.46
C LEU A 42 -16.19 -0.95 9.32
N TRP A 43 -16.38 -0.19 10.38
CA TRP A 43 -17.28 0.98 10.37
C TRP A 43 -16.70 2.16 9.60
N TRP A 44 -15.37 2.24 9.51
CA TRP A 44 -14.65 3.33 8.86
C TRP A 44 -13.73 2.80 7.77
N GLY A 45 -13.67 3.52 6.67
CA GLY A 45 -12.79 3.19 5.56
C GLY A 45 -13.35 3.60 4.21
N HIS A 46 -12.63 3.23 3.16
CA HIS A 46 -13.06 3.44 1.78
C HIS A 46 -14.01 2.33 1.36
N GLN A 47 -15.30 2.62 1.31
CA GLN A 47 -16.31 1.63 0.89
C GLN A 47 -16.01 1.13 -0.52
N ILE A 48 -16.10 -0.18 -0.70
CA ILE A 48 -15.83 -0.84 -1.98
C ILE A 48 -16.76 -0.27 -3.06
N PRO A 49 -16.23 0.22 -4.19
CA PRO A 49 -17.01 0.85 -5.25
C PRO A 49 -17.64 -0.18 -6.19
N ALA A 50 -18.35 -1.15 -5.62
CA ALA A 50 -19.00 -2.24 -6.33
C ALA A 50 -20.50 -2.30 -5.98
N TRP A 51 -21.32 -2.65 -6.97
CA TRP A 51 -22.76 -2.83 -6.85
C TRP A 51 -23.14 -4.16 -7.45
N TYR A 52 -24.06 -4.87 -6.78
CA TYR A 52 -24.56 -6.18 -7.19
C TYR A 52 -25.91 -6.08 -7.82
N GLY A 53 -26.06 -6.67 -8.99
CA GLY A 53 -27.36 -6.85 -9.65
C GLY A 53 -28.14 -8.04 -9.09
N PRO A 54 -29.38 -8.26 -9.57
CA PRO A 54 -30.25 -9.35 -9.08
C PRO A 54 -29.64 -10.75 -9.19
N ASP A 55 -28.80 -10.97 -10.18
CA ASP A 55 -28.09 -12.23 -10.44
C ASP A 55 -26.66 -12.24 -9.84
N LYS A 56 -26.37 -11.32 -8.88
CA LYS A 56 -25.05 -11.11 -8.28
C LYS A 56 -23.99 -10.62 -9.28
N LYS A 57 -24.38 -10.16 -10.45
CA LYS A 57 -23.45 -9.51 -11.40
C LYS A 57 -22.87 -8.25 -10.77
N ILE A 58 -21.54 -8.10 -10.83
CA ILE A 58 -20.83 -6.98 -10.22
C ILE A 58 -20.67 -5.84 -11.22
N PHE A 59 -21.01 -4.62 -10.79
CA PHE A 59 -20.79 -3.37 -11.51
C PHE A 59 -19.88 -2.46 -10.69
N VAL A 60 -18.66 -2.28 -11.12
CA VAL A 60 -17.70 -1.34 -10.49
C VAL A 60 -17.89 0.03 -11.09
N ALA A 61 -18.08 1.05 -10.24
CA ALA A 61 -18.29 2.42 -10.68
C ALA A 61 -17.80 3.41 -9.59
N THR A 62 -17.66 4.68 -9.94
CA THR A 62 -17.29 5.74 -8.98
C THR A 62 -18.46 6.17 -8.11
N ASN A 63 -19.69 6.01 -8.60
CA ASN A 63 -20.92 6.38 -7.91
C ASN A 63 -22.09 5.50 -8.36
N GLN A 64 -23.21 5.57 -7.62
CA GLN A 64 -24.40 4.76 -7.86
C GLN A 64 -25.06 5.06 -9.23
N SER A 65 -25.05 6.33 -9.67
CA SER A 65 -25.63 6.71 -10.97
C SER A 65 -24.93 6.00 -12.12
N ASP A 66 -23.61 5.97 -12.09
CA ASP A 66 -22.81 5.29 -13.12
C ASP A 66 -22.94 3.76 -13.04
N ALA A 67 -23.06 3.20 -11.82
CA ALA A 67 -23.36 1.80 -11.64
C ALA A 67 -24.72 1.44 -12.29
N LYS A 68 -25.77 2.25 -12.02
CA LYS A 68 -27.10 2.07 -12.64
C LYS A 68 -27.07 2.16 -14.16
N LYS A 69 -26.31 3.12 -14.72
CA LYS A 69 -26.13 3.22 -16.19
C LYS A 69 -25.47 1.96 -16.78
N LYS A 70 -24.44 1.43 -16.12
CA LYS A 70 -23.78 0.20 -16.54
C LYS A 70 -24.72 -1.00 -16.47
N ALA A 71 -25.48 -1.14 -15.38
CA ALA A 71 -26.46 -2.19 -15.20
C ALA A 71 -27.59 -2.10 -16.24
N LYS A 72 -28.15 -0.91 -16.48
CA LYS A 72 -29.18 -0.70 -17.51
C LYS A 72 -28.67 -1.08 -18.90
N LYS A 73 -27.43 -0.76 -19.23
CA LYS A 73 -26.81 -1.17 -20.50
C LYS A 73 -26.70 -2.70 -20.61
N PHE A 74 -26.38 -3.39 -19.51
CA PHE A 74 -26.23 -4.84 -19.47
C PHE A 74 -27.58 -5.57 -19.51
N TYR A 75 -28.50 -5.21 -18.60
CA TYR A 75 -29.80 -5.87 -18.46
C TYR A 75 -30.86 -5.40 -19.47
N LYS A 76 -30.59 -4.30 -20.22
CA LYS A 76 -31.54 -3.63 -21.12
C LYS A 76 -32.81 -3.11 -20.44
N LYS A 77 -32.81 -3.03 -19.12
CA LYS A 77 -33.89 -2.51 -18.27
C LYS A 77 -33.31 -1.92 -16.99
N ASP A 78 -34.08 -1.14 -16.29
CA ASP A 78 -33.71 -0.66 -14.96
C ASP A 78 -33.82 -1.82 -13.96
N VAL A 79 -32.80 -1.94 -13.12
CA VAL A 79 -32.73 -2.96 -12.04
C VAL A 79 -32.27 -2.30 -10.74
N GLU A 80 -32.69 -2.85 -9.64
CA GLU A 80 -32.16 -2.47 -8.33
C GLU A 80 -30.74 -3.00 -8.16
N LEU A 81 -29.89 -2.16 -7.56
CA LEU A 81 -28.50 -2.50 -7.27
C LEU A 81 -28.22 -2.35 -5.78
N ILE A 82 -27.59 -3.36 -5.21
CA ILE A 82 -27.13 -3.34 -3.82
C ILE A 82 -25.65 -3.01 -3.81
N ARG A 83 -25.28 -1.94 -3.09
CA ARG A 83 -23.87 -1.58 -2.91
C ARG A 83 -23.18 -2.55 -1.95
N ASP A 84 -21.91 -2.86 -2.23
CA ASP A 84 -21.07 -3.62 -1.31
C ASP A 84 -20.96 -2.89 0.05
N PRO A 85 -21.30 -3.52 1.18
CA PRO A 85 -21.26 -2.90 2.50
C PRO A 85 -19.84 -2.78 3.06
N ASP A 86 -18.91 -3.56 2.55
CA ASP A 86 -17.55 -3.64 3.08
C ASP A 86 -16.68 -2.44 2.65
N VAL A 87 -15.58 -2.27 3.35
CA VAL A 87 -14.54 -1.28 3.02
C VAL A 87 -13.29 -1.97 2.53
N LEU A 88 -12.44 -1.22 1.81
CA LEU A 88 -11.15 -1.70 1.35
C LEU A 88 -10.18 -1.86 2.52
N ASP A 89 -9.37 -2.90 2.47
CA ASP A 89 -8.21 -3.08 3.35
C ASP A 89 -7.30 -1.85 3.31
N THR A 90 -6.79 -1.42 4.45
CA THR A 90 -5.91 -0.25 4.58
C THR A 90 -4.68 -0.36 3.68
N TRP A 91 -4.12 -1.57 3.53
CA TRP A 91 -2.95 -1.79 2.70
C TRP A 91 -3.24 -1.72 1.20
N PHE A 92 -4.51 -1.83 0.80
CA PHE A 92 -4.89 -1.56 -0.59
C PHE A 92 -4.74 -0.07 -0.90
N SER A 93 -5.33 0.79 -0.08
CA SER A 93 -5.22 2.24 -0.24
C SER A 93 -3.78 2.73 -0.09
N SER A 94 -3.07 2.22 0.91
CA SER A 94 -1.65 2.54 1.15
C SER A 94 -0.74 2.11 0.01
N GLY A 95 -1.10 1.04 -0.70
CA GLY A 95 -0.36 0.57 -1.88
C GLY A 95 -0.44 1.51 -3.08
N LEU A 96 -1.42 2.42 -3.11
CA LEU A 96 -1.58 3.44 -4.15
C LEU A 96 -0.77 4.72 -3.84
N TRP A 97 -0.23 4.85 -2.63
CA TRP A 97 0.41 6.06 -2.12
C TRP A 97 1.43 6.71 -3.07
N PRO A 98 2.35 5.99 -3.72
CA PRO A 98 3.42 6.59 -4.53
C PRO A 98 2.94 7.46 -5.69
N PHE A 99 1.72 7.26 -6.16
CA PHE A 99 1.17 7.97 -7.31
C PHE A 99 -0.19 8.62 -7.03
N ALA A 100 -0.99 8.08 -6.12
CA ALA A 100 -2.29 8.68 -5.78
C ALA A 100 -2.11 10.05 -5.10
N THR A 101 -1.12 10.21 -4.22
CA THR A 101 -0.79 11.48 -3.57
C THR A 101 -0.27 12.54 -4.55
N LEU A 102 0.19 12.12 -5.72
CA LEU A 102 0.60 13.00 -6.82
C LEU A 102 -0.56 13.36 -7.75
N GLY A 103 -1.79 12.98 -7.39
CA GLY A 103 -3.02 13.33 -8.11
C GLY A 103 -3.45 12.32 -9.18
N TRP A 104 -2.82 11.14 -9.27
CA TRP A 104 -3.31 10.07 -10.15
C TRP A 104 -4.69 9.58 -9.69
N PRO A 105 -5.62 9.25 -10.60
CA PRO A 105 -5.47 9.20 -12.07
C PRO A 105 -5.74 10.52 -12.80
N ASP A 106 -6.31 11.52 -12.14
CA ASP A 106 -6.87 12.71 -12.79
C ASP A 106 -5.81 13.76 -13.17
N LYS A 107 -4.86 14.03 -12.24
CA LYS A 107 -3.78 15.00 -12.41
C LYS A 107 -2.46 14.28 -12.67
N LYS A 108 -1.95 14.37 -13.90
CA LYS A 108 -0.78 13.61 -14.32
C LYS A 108 0.55 14.39 -14.26
N ASP A 109 0.53 15.69 -14.06
CA ASP A 109 1.74 16.52 -14.17
C ASP A 109 2.73 16.25 -13.04
N PHE A 110 2.25 16.14 -11.80
CA PHE A 110 3.10 15.76 -10.67
C PHE A 110 3.59 14.31 -10.78
N VAL A 111 2.73 13.39 -11.27
CA VAL A 111 3.15 12.01 -11.52
C VAL A 111 4.29 11.99 -12.54
N LYS A 112 4.19 12.71 -13.66
CA LYS A 112 5.25 12.79 -14.66
C LYS A 112 6.55 13.36 -14.11
N LYS A 113 6.47 14.34 -13.19
CA LYS A 113 7.62 15.02 -12.63
C LYS A 113 8.29 14.25 -11.48
N PHE A 114 7.52 13.64 -10.59
CA PHE A 114 8.01 13.11 -9.32
C PHE A 114 7.94 11.58 -9.19
N TYR A 115 7.34 10.87 -10.15
CA TYR A 115 7.32 9.41 -10.18
C TYR A 115 8.27 8.88 -11.26
N PRO A 116 9.15 7.92 -10.95
CA PRO A 116 9.34 7.24 -9.66
C PRO A 116 10.04 8.11 -8.62
N THR A 117 9.78 7.80 -7.35
CA THR A 117 10.53 8.38 -6.23
C THR A 117 11.93 7.78 -6.16
N THR A 118 12.94 8.57 -5.81
CA THR A 118 14.33 8.09 -5.77
C THR A 118 14.53 7.09 -4.63
N VAL A 119 14.11 7.43 -3.41
CA VAL A 119 14.30 6.60 -2.22
C VAL A 119 13.01 6.45 -1.44
N LEU A 120 12.70 5.21 -1.04
CA LEU A 120 11.73 4.90 0.00
C LEU A 120 12.47 4.47 1.27
N VAL A 121 12.16 5.09 2.40
CA VAL A 121 12.62 4.64 3.72
C VAL A 121 11.49 3.92 4.43
N THR A 122 11.74 2.71 4.94
CA THR A 122 10.70 1.87 5.54
C THR A 122 11.25 0.93 6.60
N GLY A 123 10.38 0.46 7.50
CA GLY A 123 10.68 -0.64 8.40
C GLY A 123 10.65 -2.00 7.69
N PHE A 124 11.41 -2.95 8.20
CA PHE A 124 11.45 -4.31 7.63
C PHE A 124 10.12 -5.06 7.79
N ASP A 125 9.34 -4.74 8.79
CA ASP A 125 8.08 -5.40 9.16
C ASP A 125 6.95 -5.14 8.16
N ILE A 126 7.05 -4.09 7.36
CA ILE A 126 6.06 -3.75 6.34
C ILE A 126 6.54 -3.91 4.89
N ILE A 127 7.66 -4.61 4.68
CA ILE A 127 8.16 -4.90 3.31
C ILE A 127 7.08 -5.61 2.50
N PHE A 128 6.42 -6.62 3.05
CA PHE A 128 5.37 -7.35 2.36
C PHE A 128 4.06 -6.55 2.32
N PHE A 129 3.64 -5.99 3.45
CA PHE A 129 2.33 -5.35 3.56
C PHE A 129 2.24 -4.05 2.77
N TRP A 130 3.32 -3.32 2.65
CA TRP A 130 3.33 -2.01 2.02
C TRP A 130 4.21 -1.93 0.78
N VAL A 131 5.50 -2.23 0.90
CA VAL A 131 6.47 -2.09 -0.20
C VAL A 131 6.10 -2.96 -1.38
N ALA A 132 5.86 -4.26 -1.16
CA ALA A 132 5.50 -5.20 -2.21
C ALA A 132 4.21 -4.80 -2.94
N ARG A 133 3.22 -4.28 -2.20
CA ARG A 133 1.96 -3.81 -2.78
C ARG A 133 2.14 -2.54 -3.60
N MET A 134 2.89 -1.56 -3.12
CA MET A 134 3.23 -0.37 -3.91
C MET A 134 3.95 -0.75 -5.21
N MET A 135 4.88 -1.72 -5.16
CA MET A 135 5.59 -2.20 -6.33
C MET A 135 4.68 -2.94 -7.32
N MET A 136 3.76 -3.77 -6.83
CA MET A 136 2.77 -4.42 -7.69
C MET A 136 1.83 -3.40 -8.35
N PHE A 137 1.33 -2.43 -7.61
CA PHE A 137 0.41 -1.42 -8.13
C PHE A 137 1.09 -0.43 -9.06
N GLY A 138 2.30 0.01 -8.75
CA GLY A 138 3.08 0.86 -9.66
C GLY A 138 3.30 0.19 -11.01
N MET A 139 3.68 -1.09 -11.00
CA MET A 139 3.86 -1.86 -12.23
C MET A 139 2.57 -2.18 -12.96
N GLU A 140 1.43 -2.30 -12.27
CA GLU A 140 0.16 -2.58 -12.93
C GLU A 140 -0.50 -1.33 -13.50
N PHE A 141 -0.52 -0.23 -12.76
CA PHE A 141 -1.24 0.98 -13.14
C PHE A 141 -0.40 1.95 -13.98
N LEU A 142 0.91 2.04 -13.70
CA LEU A 142 1.80 2.99 -14.36
C LEU A 142 2.87 2.32 -15.24
N ASN A 143 2.97 0.98 -15.19
CA ASN A 143 3.98 0.18 -15.89
C ASN A 143 5.42 0.66 -15.62
N LYS A 144 5.66 1.20 -14.42
CA LYS A 144 6.94 1.75 -13.98
C LYS A 144 7.16 1.47 -12.49
N GLU A 145 8.39 1.21 -12.09
CA GLU A 145 8.78 1.04 -10.70
C GLU A 145 8.46 2.28 -9.87
N PRO A 146 7.91 2.13 -8.63
CA PRO A 146 7.62 3.29 -7.79
C PRO A 146 8.86 3.90 -7.13
N PHE A 147 9.91 3.11 -6.90
CA PHE A 147 11.12 3.53 -6.20
C PHE A 147 12.36 2.98 -6.90
N LYS A 148 13.42 3.80 -6.93
CA LYS A 148 14.74 3.35 -7.36
C LYS A 148 15.43 2.56 -6.26
N ASP A 149 15.43 3.10 -5.04
CA ASP A 149 16.09 2.51 -3.90
C ASP A 149 15.12 2.40 -2.71
N ILE A 150 15.21 1.29 -1.97
CA ILE A 150 14.42 1.02 -0.78
C ILE A 150 15.38 0.83 0.39
N TYR A 151 15.41 1.80 1.29
CA TYR A 151 16.21 1.78 2.50
C TYR A 151 15.40 1.20 3.64
N VAL A 152 15.86 0.07 4.19
CA VAL A 152 15.13 -0.66 5.24
C VAL A 152 15.85 -0.44 6.57
N HIS A 153 15.19 0.26 7.48
CA HIS A 153 15.70 0.51 8.82
C HIS A 153 15.23 -0.54 9.84
N ALA A 154 15.95 -0.64 10.95
CA ALA A 154 15.53 -1.43 12.11
C ALA A 154 14.38 -0.72 12.86
N LEU A 155 13.65 -1.47 13.68
CA LEU A 155 12.68 -0.89 14.62
C LEU A 155 13.41 -0.51 15.92
N VAL A 156 13.04 0.62 16.50
CA VAL A 156 13.50 1.05 17.80
C VAL A 156 12.99 0.07 18.86
N ARG A 157 13.87 -0.33 19.77
CA ARG A 157 13.61 -1.30 20.83
C ARG A 157 13.85 -0.68 22.19
N ASP A 158 13.30 -1.28 23.23
CA ASP A 158 13.59 -0.90 24.61
C ASP A 158 15.01 -1.33 25.03
N GLU A 159 15.41 -0.95 26.23
CA GLU A 159 16.73 -1.28 26.82
C GLU A 159 17.02 -2.80 26.87
N LYS A 160 15.96 -3.63 26.90
CA LYS A 160 16.06 -5.10 26.89
C LYS A 160 16.03 -5.68 25.47
N GLY A 161 16.06 -4.84 24.44
CA GLY A 161 15.97 -5.25 23.04
C GLY A 161 14.59 -5.75 22.62
N GLN A 162 13.52 -5.47 23.39
CA GLN A 162 12.16 -5.89 23.07
C GLN A 162 11.46 -4.84 22.21
N LYS A 163 10.52 -5.30 21.39
CA LYS A 163 9.64 -4.40 20.63
C LYS A 163 8.81 -3.56 21.60
N MET A 164 8.86 -2.26 21.44
CA MET A 164 8.03 -1.33 22.23
C MET A 164 6.54 -1.47 21.89
N SER A 165 5.69 -1.47 22.91
CA SER A 165 4.25 -1.42 22.76
C SER A 165 3.59 -0.73 23.95
N LYS A 166 2.49 0.00 23.69
CA LYS A 166 1.71 0.65 24.76
C LYS A 166 1.18 -0.34 25.79
N SER A 167 0.79 -1.54 25.34
CA SER A 167 0.27 -2.59 26.22
C SER A 167 1.32 -3.17 27.17
N LYS A 168 2.61 -3.10 26.83
CA LYS A 168 3.72 -3.54 27.69
C LYS A 168 4.27 -2.44 28.57
N GLY A 169 3.88 -1.18 28.36
CA GLY A 169 4.37 -0.03 29.12
C GLY A 169 5.86 0.27 28.93
N ASN A 170 6.48 -0.26 27.86
CA ASN A 170 7.90 -0.09 27.56
C ASN A 170 8.18 0.90 26.43
N VAL A 171 7.24 1.82 26.21
CA VAL A 171 7.41 2.89 25.21
C VAL A 171 8.29 3.99 25.80
N ILE A 172 9.35 4.35 25.10
CA ILE A 172 10.22 5.46 25.43
C ILE A 172 9.66 6.69 24.69
N ASP A 173 9.34 7.76 25.43
CA ASP A 173 8.92 9.02 24.82
C ASP A 173 10.15 9.70 24.21
N PRO A 174 10.14 9.99 22.91
CA PRO A 174 11.26 10.71 22.29
C PRO A 174 11.42 12.13 22.82
N LEU A 175 10.38 12.75 23.36
CA LEU A 175 10.47 14.09 23.94
C LEU A 175 11.34 14.11 25.21
N ASP A 176 11.21 13.10 26.09
CA ASP A 176 12.04 12.95 27.27
C ASP A 176 13.53 12.81 26.90
N LEU A 177 13.81 12.10 25.82
CA LEU A 177 15.18 11.95 25.31
C LEU A 177 15.71 13.25 24.68
N ILE A 178 14.84 13.99 24.00
CA ILE A 178 15.20 15.28 23.41
C ILE A 178 15.54 16.32 24.51
N GLU A 179 14.75 16.34 25.58
CA GLU A 179 15.01 17.23 26.71
C GLU A 179 16.34 16.90 27.41
N LYS A 180 16.64 15.59 27.54
CA LYS A 180 17.86 15.13 28.22
C LYS A 180 19.11 15.23 27.38
N TYR A 181 19.03 14.94 26.08
CA TYR A 181 20.20 14.75 25.19
C TYR A 181 20.25 15.69 23.98
N SER A 182 19.25 16.43 23.68
CA SER A 182 18.95 17.23 22.50
C SER A 182 18.39 16.42 21.33
N ALA A 183 17.67 17.12 20.45
CA ALA A 183 17.09 16.54 19.24
C ALA A 183 18.15 16.00 18.26
N ASP A 184 19.28 16.69 18.15
CA ASP A 184 20.36 16.26 17.23
C ASP A 184 21.01 14.97 17.71
N ALA A 185 21.25 14.82 19.00
CA ALA A 185 21.78 13.59 19.58
C ALA A 185 20.83 12.41 19.35
N LEU A 186 19.52 12.59 19.61
CA LEU A 186 18.52 11.54 19.36
C LEU A 186 18.43 11.13 17.89
N ARG A 187 18.53 12.09 16.97
CA ARG A 187 18.43 11.81 15.53
C ARG A 187 19.68 11.17 14.95
N PHE A 188 20.81 11.35 15.59
CA PHE A 188 22.10 10.78 15.16
C PHE A 188 22.28 9.34 15.63
N THR A 189 21.60 8.93 16.71
CA THR A 189 21.67 7.57 17.28
C THR A 189 20.80 6.60 16.49
#